data_2481c0a9f36bc01ea3fe5aea76bfb637
#
_entry.id   2481c0a9f36bc01ea3fe5aea76bfb637
#
_cell.length_a   1.000
_cell.length_b   1.000
_cell.length_c   1.000
_cell.angle_alpha   90.00
_cell.angle_beta   90.00
_cell.angle_gamma   90.00
#
_symmetry.space_group_name_H-M   'P 1'
#
loop_
_entity.id
_entity.type
_entity.pdbx_description
1 polymer ?
#
loop_
_entity_poly.entity_id
_entity_poly.type
_entity_poly.pdbx_seq_one_letter_code
_entity_poly.pdbx_strand_id
1 'polypeptide(L)'
;DFNMLRPNTKVDYRYFLTILHQSLGTRKYELVTSKMAKATYEGWVKRGVSFANHAATCASRVYNYAIKMEHTHQNPWAKIERYSTPQRKVVWQHSDVIRFLDKAYSDYEYRNVGLIVQMAYEWCQRLGDMRTLQWENIDLATRVLTLEQSKRRADVSLPISDELVTMLNEQRKDFGFQEYVVPHPNPTMGKYEPYAMERLSKVGRRVMRLAGLPEELRLMDLRRTGVTQMIDSGVPMGQLMSVTGHNNVSSVKPYMKHTYDSANNALTQRNIRVQSST
;
A
#
# COMPACT_ATOMS: atom_id res chain seq x y z
N ASP A 1 8.73 16.82 15.34
CA ASP A 1 10.11 16.98 14.91
C ASP A 1 10.31 16.34 13.53
N PHE A 2 10.77 17.15 12.55
CA PHE A 2 10.97 16.70 11.17
C PHE A 2 12.01 15.56 11.06
N ASN A 3 13.03 15.62 11.91
CA ASN A 3 14.14 14.64 11.87
C ASN A 3 13.71 13.24 12.32
N MET A 4 12.63 13.12 13.07
CA MET A 4 12.07 11.84 13.53
C MET A 4 11.10 11.21 12.52
N LEU A 5 10.81 11.90 11.41
CA LEU A 5 9.93 11.39 10.38
C LEU A 5 10.61 10.31 9.53
N ARG A 6 9.81 9.38 9.01
CA ARG A 6 10.29 8.36 8.06
C ARG A 6 10.81 9.00 6.77
N PRO A 7 11.81 8.39 6.10
CA PRO A 7 12.43 8.95 4.90
C PRO A 7 11.42 9.42 3.84
N ASN A 8 10.46 8.57 3.45
CA ASN A 8 9.45 8.93 2.46
C ASN A 8 8.56 10.10 2.91
N THR A 9 8.21 10.16 4.20
CA THR A 9 7.44 11.29 4.76
C THR A 9 8.26 12.58 4.71
N LYS A 10 9.58 12.52 4.92
CA LYS A 10 10.46 13.68 4.77
C LYS A 10 10.51 14.19 3.34
N VAL A 11 10.56 13.28 2.35
CA VAL A 11 10.53 13.63 0.92
C VAL A 11 9.22 14.34 0.57
N ASP A 12 8.09 13.75 0.97
CA ASP A 12 6.76 14.35 0.75
C ASP A 12 6.65 15.73 1.39
N TYR A 13 7.11 15.86 2.64
CA TYR A 13 7.04 17.15 3.33
C TYR A 13 7.95 18.20 2.68
N ARG A 14 9.18 17.87 2.29
CA ARG A 14 10.04 18.80 1.56
C ARG A 14 9.36 19.33 0.30
N TYR A 15 8.74 18.42 -0.47
CA TYR A 15 8.01 18.78 -1.66
C TYR A 15 6.85 19.73 -1.36
N PHE A 16 5.97 19.37 -0.41
CA PHE A 16 4.82 20.23 -0.08
C PHE A 16 5.18 21.51 0.67
N LEU A 17 6.28 21.53 1.42
CA LEU A 17 6.83 22.77 1.99
C LEU A 17 7.31 23.72 0.89
N THR A 18 7.93 23.21 -0.17
CA THR A 18 8.30 24.02 -1.34
C THR A 18 7.06 24.60 -2.02
N ILE A 19 6.00 23.82 -2.20
CA ILE A 19 4.72 24.29 -2.74
C ILE A 19 4.09 25.37 -1.84
N LEU A 20 4.09 25.16 -0.53
CA LEU A 20 3.60 26.14 0.43
C LEU A 20 4.40 27.45 0.35
N HIS A 21 5.73 27.36 0.31
CA HIS A 21 6.62 28.50 0.16
C HIS A 21 6.38 29.27 -1.15
N GLN A 22 6.24 28.57 -2.28
CA GLN A 22 5.90 29.20 -3.57
C GLN A 22 4.55 29.94 -3.54
N SER A 23 3.59 29.42 -2.77
CA SER A 23 2.24 30.01 -2.71
C SER A 23 2.13 31.20 -1.74
N LEU A 24 2.86 31.17 -0.63
CA LEU A 24 2.71 32.11 0.50
C LEU A 24 4.03 32.62 1.11
N GLY A 25 5.18 32.12 0.66
CA GLY A 25 6.46 32.25 1.35
C GLY A 25 7.03 33.66 1.50
N THR A 26 6.51 34.65 0.75
CA THR A 26 6.90 36.05 0.90
C THR A 26 6.11 36.76 2.00
N ARG A 27 5.12 36.10 2.59
CA ARG A 27 4.23 36.67 3.60
C ARG A 27 4.67 36.24 4.99
N LYS A 28 4.59 37.17 5.93
CA LYS A 28 4.73 36.80 7.35
C LYS A 28 3.62 35.81 7.71
N TYR A 29 3.98 34.74 8.42
CA TYR A 29 3.05 33.65 8.73
C TYR A 29 1.86 34.12 9.60
N GLU A 30 2.05 35.16 10.43
CA GLU A 30 0.98 35.74 11.25
C GLU A 30 -0.10 36.44 10.40
N LEU A 31 0.26 36.89 9.20
CA LEU A 31 -0.66 37.59 8.29
C LEU A 31 -1.46 36.64 7.39
N VAL A 32 -1.19 35.35 7.42
CA VAL A 32 -1.95 34.38 6.64
C VAL A 32 -3.30 34.12 7.31
N THR A 33 -4.36 34.58 6.68
CA THR A 33 -5.73 34.42 7.15
C THR A 33 -6.36 33.13 6.64
N SER A 34 -7.46 32.66 7.29
CA SER A 34 -8.23 31.51 6.80
C SER A 34 -8.81 31.74 5.40
N LYS A 35 -9.16 33.00 5.04
CA LYS A 35 -9.58 33.36 3.68
C LYS A 35 -8.48 33.11 2.67
N MET A 36 -7.25 33.48 2.99
CA MET A 36 -6.08 33.25 2.11
C MET A 36 -5.76 31.76 2.01
N ALA A 37 -5.79 31.03 3.12
CA ALA A 37 -5.60 29.59 3.14
C ALA A 37 -6.62 28.86 2.26
N LYS A 38 -7.91 29.25 2.34
CA LYS A 38 -8.98 28.71 1.47
C LYS A 38 -8.71 29.03 -0.01
N ALA A 39 -8.40 30.26 -0.36
CA ALA A 39 -8.10 30.63 -1.74
C ALA A 39 -6.88 29.87 -2.31
N THR A 40 -5.85 29.67 -1.48
CA THR A 40 -4.67 28.87 -1.85
C THR A 40 -5.04 27.39 -2.07
N TYR A 41 -5.85 26.83 -1.19
CA TYR A 41 -6.34 25.45 -1.32
C TYR A 41 -7.13 25.27 -2.63
N GLU A 42 -8.06 26.18 -2.95
CA GLU A 42 -8.83 26.14 -4.21
C GLU A 42 -7.90 26.28 -5.44
N GLY A 43 -6.85 27.07 -5.36
CA GLY A 43 -5.81 27.13 -6.38
C GLY A 43 -5.09 25.77 -6.56
N TRP A 44 -4.81 25.07 -5.47
CA TRP A 44 -4.19 23.74 -5.51
C TRP A 44 -5.13 22.66 -6.03
N VAL A 45 -6.44 22.78 -5.82
CA VAL A 45 -7.45 21.83 -6.34
C VAL A 45 -7.39 21.74 -7.86
N LYS A 46 -7.03 22.80 -8.56
CA LYS A 46 -6.81 22.80 -10.02
C LYS A 46 -5.72 21.83 -10.47
N ARG A 47 -4.78 21.49 -9.58
CA ARG A 47 -3.73 20.48 -9.81
C ARG A 47 -4.18 19.06 -9.40
N GLY A 48 -5.34 18.93 -8.79
CA GLY A 48 -5.93 17.70 -8.33
C GLY A 48 -6.28 17.74 -6.84
N VAL A 49 -7.43 17.16 -6.49
CA VAL A 49 -7.95 17.14 -5.10
C VAL A 49 -6.99 16.45 -4.14
N SER A 50 -6.41 15.31 -4.53
CA SER A 50 -5.44 14.60 -3.68
C SER A 50 -4.21 15.46 -3.38
N PHE A 51 -3.67 16.14 -4.40
CA PHE A 51 -2.56 17.07 -4.25
C PHE A 51 -2.90 18.18 -3.25
N ALA A 52 -4.05 18.86 -3.43
CA ALA A 52 -4.51 19.93 -2.56
C ALA A 52 -4.68 19.48 -1.11
N ASN A 53 -5.26 18.28 -0.91
CA ASN A 53 -5.45 17.70 0.42
C ASN A 53 -4.12 17.41 1.12
N HIS A 54 -3.12 16.91 0.40
CA HIS A 54 -1.78 16.67 0.97
C HIS A 54 -1.06 17.98 1.29
N ALA A 55 -1.11 18.97 0.40
CA ALA A 55 -0.53 20.30 0.62
C ALA A 55 -1.17 21.00 1.84
N ALA A 56 -2.50 20.98 1.95
CA ALA A 56 -3.22 21.53 3.09
C ALA A 56 -2.89 20.79 4.40
N THR A 57 -2.70 19.46 4.35
CA THR A 57 -2.25 18.68 5.52
C THR A 57 -0.86 19.11 5.96
N CYS A 58 0.07 19.27 5.03
CA CYS A 58 1.41 19.74 5.33
C CYS A 58 1.38 21.15 5.94
N ALA A 59 0.66 22.09 5.31
CA ALA A 59 0.51 23.44 5.79
C ALA A 59 -0.10 23.50 7.21
N SER A 60 -1.17 22.74 7.46
CA SER A 60 -1.79 22.65 8.78
C SER A 60 -0.82 22.14 9.85
N ARG A 61 0.03 21.17 9.50
CA ARG A 61 1.05 20.64 10.45
C ARG A 61 2.15 21.64 10.75
N VAL A 62 2.56 22.45 9.78
CA VAL A 62 3.52 23.56 9.99
C VAL A 62 2.96 24.53 11.00
N TYR A 63 1.71 24.98 10.83
CA TYR A 63 1.07 25.91 11.76
C TYR A 63 0.83 25.30 13.13
N ASN A 64 0.45 24.03 13.22
CA ASN A 64 0.33 23.33 14.53
C ASN A 64 1.69 23.26 15.24
N TYR A 65 2.78 23.06 14.50
CA TYR A 65 4.13 23.12 15.07
C TYR A 65 4.48 24.55 15.53
N ALA A 66 4.17 25.57 14.74
CA ALA A 66 4.38 26.96 15.11
C ALA A 66 3.60 27.36 16.38
N ILE A 67 2.36 26.85 16.52
CA ILE A 67 1.57 27.02 17.77
C ILE A 67 2.28 26.34 18.94
N LYS A 68 2.75 25.10 18.78
CA LYS A 68 3.48 24.37 19.83
C LYS A 68 4.76 25.10 20.27
N MET A 69 5.38 25.85 19.36
CA MET A 69 6.60 26.64 19.61
C MET A 69 6.27 28.10 19.98
N GLU A 70 5.01 28.42 20.26
CA GLU A 70 4.52 29.74 20.66
C GLU A 70 4.79 30.87 19.65
N HIS A 71 5.07 30.52 18.38
CA HIS A 71 5.27 31.48 17.31
C HIS A 71 3.95 32.10 16.81
N THR A 72 2.83 31.40 16.97
CA THR A 72 1.48 31.89 16.59
C THR A 72 0.43 31.21 17.45
N HIS A 73 -0.76 31.81 17.54
CA HIS A 73 -1.88 31.25 18.30
C HIS A 73 -2.98 30.64 17.42
N GLN A 74 -2.88 30.80 16.11
CA GLN A 74 -3.92 30.35 15.18
C GLN A 74 -3.37 29.52 14.03
N ASN A 75 -4.14 28.50 13.63
CA ASN A 75 -3.87 27.74 12.43
C ASN A 75 -4.92 28.07 11.35
N PRO A 76 -4.59 28.85 10.32
CA PRO A 76 -5.53 29.25 9.28
C PRO A 76 -6.01 28.08 8.42
N TRP A 77 -5.33 26.94 8.47
CA TRP A 77 -5.65 25.72 7.72
C TRP A 77 -6.54 24.75 8.50
N ALA A 78 -6.81 24.99 9.78
CA ALA A 78 -7.52 24.04 10.65
C ALA A 78 -8.97 23.78 10.21
N LYS A 79 -9.66 24.80 9.69
CA LYS A 79 -11.08 24.75 9.31
C LYS A 79 -11.30 24.67 7.79
N ILE A 80 -10.27 24.29 7.01
CA ILE A 80 -10.43 24.11 5.56
C ILE A 80 -11.28 22.87 5.30
N GLU A 81 -12.45 23.06 4.71
CA GLU A 81 -13.26 21.98 4.19
C GLU A 81 -12.58 21.38 2.96
N ARG A 82 -12.23 20.09 3.05
CA ARG A 82 -11.50 19.39 1.99
C ARG A 82 -12.45 18.62 1.11
N TYR A 83 -12.22 18.68 -0.19
CA TYR A 83 -12.93 17.81 -1.12
C TYR A 83 -12.58 16.35 -0.88
N SER A 84 -13.57 15.47 -0.98
CA SER A 84 -13.34 14.04 -0.91
C SER A 84 -12.66 13.53 -2.17
N THR A 85 -11.72 12.62 -2.02
CA THR A 85 -11.15 11.86 -3.13
C THR A 85 -11.88 10.52 -3.24
N PRO A 86 -12.43 10.17 -4.40
CA PRO A 86 -13.06 8.87 -4.56
C PRO A 86 -12.06 7.76 -4.29
N GLN A 87 -12.49 6.79 -3.49
CA GLN A 87 -11.65 5.63 -3.20
C GLN A 87 -11.56 4.75 -4.45
N ARG A 88 -10.34 4.33 -4.77
CA ARG A 88 -10.11 3.36 -5.81
C ARG A 88 -10.76 2.02 -5.42
N LYS A 89 -11.58 1.43 -6.29
CA LYS A 89 -12.34 0.20 -6.03
C LYS A 89 -11.93 -0.98 -6.92
N VAL A 90 -10.88 -0.80 -7.73
CA VAL A 90 -10.41 -1.81 -8.68
C VAL A 90 -9.85 -3.02 -7.92
N VAL A 91 -10.24 -4.20 -8.34
CA VAL A 91 -9.71 -5.50 -7.91
C VAL A 91 -9.32 -6.30 -9.15
N TRP A 92 -8.33 -7.15 -9.03
CA TRP A 92 -7.91 -8.07 -10.08
C TRP A 92 -8.83 -9.30 -10.07
N GLN A 93 -9.09 -9.85 -11.24
CA GLN A 93 -9.61 -11.21 -11.32
C GLN A 93 -8.48 -12.21 -11.07
N HIS A 94 -8.80 -13.40 -10.56
CA HIS A 94 -7.79 -14.43 -10.34
C HIS A 94 -7.05 -14.79 -11.65
N SER A 95 -7.79 -14.87 -12.76
CA SER A 95 -7.21 -15.07 -14.11
C SER A 95 -6.23 -13.98 -14.53
N ASP A 96 -6.40 -12.74 -14.06
CA ASP A 96 -5.46 -11.65 -14.35
C ASP A 96 -4.14 -11.85 -13.59
N VAL A 97 -4.23 -12.34 -12.34
CA VAL A 97 -3.04 -12.67 -11.54
C VAL A 97 -2.25 -13.79 -12.21
N ILE A 98 -2.93 -14.88 -12.61
CA ILE A 98 -2.29 -16.00 -13.31
C ILE A 98 -1.60 -15.52 -14.58
N ARG A 99 -2.29 -14.80 -15.46
CA ARG A 99 -1.69 -14.26 -16.70
C ARG A 99 -0.47 -13.37 -16.44
N PHE A 100 -0.51 -12.59 -15.36
CA PHE A 100 0.63 -11.77 -14.94
C PHE A 100 1.81 -12.65 -14.53
N LEU A 101 1.59 -13.65 -13.68
CA LEU A 101 2.63 -14.54 -13.17
C LEU A 101 3.23 -15.40 -14.28
N ASP A 102 2.40 -15.98 -15.16
CA ASP A 102 2.88 -16.74 -16.32
C ASP A 102 3.82 -15.91 -17.18
N LYS A 103 3.41 -14.65 -17.45
CA LYS A 103 4.27 -13.74 -18.23
C LYS A 103 5.53 -13.33 -17.48
N ALA A 104 5.43 -13.08 -16.18
CA ALA A 104 6.59 -12.69 -15.39
C ALA A 104 7.61 -13.82 -15.24
N TYR A 105 7.14 -15.06 -15.08
CA TYR A 105 8.01 -16.21 -14.92
C TYR A 105 8.54 -16.80 -16.24
N SER A 106 7.94 -16.44 -17.35
CA SER A 106 8.47 -16.82 -18.69
C SER A 106 9.74 -16.07 -19.09
N ASP A 107 10.17 -15.06 -18.31
CA ASP A 107 11.32 -14.23 -18.63
C ASP A 107 12.10 -13.89 -17.33
N TYR A 108 13.39 -14.23 -17.34
CA TYR A 108 14.28 -14.00 -16.18
C TYR A 108 14.31 -12.53 -15.73
N GLU A 109 14.18 -11.57 -16.67
CA GLU A 109 14.14 -10.14 -16.36
C GLU A 109 12.98 -9.77 -15.43
N TYR A 110 11.84 -10.48 -15.54
CA TYR A 110 10.61 -10.15 -14.79
C TYR A 110 10.36 -11.06 -13.60
N ARG A 111 11.11 -12.15 -13.44
CA ARG A 111 10.90 -13.17 -12.40
C ARG A 111 10.82 -12.57 -11.00
N ASN A 112 11.74 -11.68 -10.63
CA ASN A 112 11.73 -11.03 -9.32
C ASN A 112 10.48 -10.17 -9.11
N VAL A 113 10.00 -9.49 -10.14
CA VAL A 113 8.74 -8.73 -10.07
C VAL A 113 7.55 -9.69 -9.96
N GLY A 114 7.57 -10.81 -10.67
CA GLY A 114 6.59 -11.90 -10.52
C GLY A 114 6.48 -12.38 -9.09
N LEU A 115 7.60 -12.69 -8.46
CA LEU A 115 7.63 -13.18 -7.08
C LEU A 115 7.16 -12.12 -6.07
N ILE A 116 7.51 -10.83 -6.25
CA ILE A 116 6.96 -9.74 -5.43
C ILE A 116 5.42 -9.69 -5.55
N VAL A 117 4.90 -9.83 -6.76
CA VAL A 117 3.45 -9.79 -7.02
C VAL A 117 2.76 -11.02 -6.42
N GLN A 118 3.31 -12.21 -6.58
CA GLN A 118 2.77 -13.44 -6.01
C GLN A 118 2.70 -13.34 -4.48
N MET A 119 3.79 -12.99 -3.82
CA MET A 119 3.83 -12.78 -2.36
C MET A 119 2.83 -11.72 -1.90
N ALA A 120 2.73 -10.59 -2.61
CA ALA A 120 1.79 -9.52 -2.26
C ALA A 120 0.33 -9.97 -2.40
N TYR A 121 0.02 -10.79 -3.37
CA TYR A 121 -1.31 -11.33 -3.61
C TYR A 121 -1.68 -12.43 -2.61
N GLU A 122 -0.87 -13.48 -2.51
CA GLU A 122 -1.17 -14.64 -1.66
C GLU A 122 -1.21 -14.26 -0.17
N TRP A 123 -0.24 -13.49 0.29
CA TRP A 123 -0.18 -13.04 1.68
C TRP A 123 -0.98 -11.78 1.96
N CYS A 124 -1.62 -11.18 0.96
CA CYS A 124 -2.36 -9.93 1.09
C CYS A 124 -1.52 -8.81 1.71
N GLN A 125 -0.21 -8.80 1.45
CA GLN A 125 0.71 -7.82 2.01
C GLN A 125 0.93 -6.63 1.06
N ARG A 126 1.52 -5.55 1.59
CA ARG A 126 1.83 -4.37 0.78
C ARG A 126 3.04 -4.67 -0.11
N LEU A 127 3.01 -4.21 -1.35
CA LEU A 127 4.16 -4.30 -2.26
C LEU A 127 5.44 -3.73 -1.65
N GLY A 128 5.30 -2.65 -0.84
CA GLY A 128 6.43 -2.04 -0.14
C GLY A 128 7.11 -3.00 0.82
N ASP A 129 6.33 -3.82 1.53
CA ASP A 129 6.85 -4.81 2.47
C ASP A 129 7.45 -6.00 1.70
N MET A 130 6.78 -6.49 0.66
CA MET A 130 7.27 -7.65 -0.13
C MET A 130 8.57 -7.36 -0.90
N ARG A 131 8.72 -6.16 -1.48
CA ARG A 131 9.95 -5.80 -2.20
C ARG A 131 11.18 -5.67 -1.30
N THR A 132 10.98 -5.43 -0.01
CA THR A 132 12.05 -5.29 1.00
C THR A 132 12.16 -6.50 1.92
N LEU A 133 11.46 -7.59 1.59
CA LEU A 133 11.46 -8.80 2.40
C LEU A 133 12.87 -9.40 2.43
N GLN A 134 13.31 -9.82 3.60
CA GLN A 134 14.62 -10.42 3.84
C GLN A 134 14.49 -11.92 4.07
N TRP A 135 15.56 -12.67 3.80
CA TRP A 135 15.58 -14.10 4.00
C TRP A 135 15.39 -14.51 5.47
N GLU A 136 15.76 -13.65 6.41
CA GLU A 136 15.54 -13.87 7.85
C GLU A 136 14.06 -13.92 8.24
N ASN A 137 13.19 -13.34 7.42
CA ASN A 137 11.74 -13.35 7.64
C ASN A 137 11.09 -14.68 7.21
N ILE A 138 11.81 -15.54 6.50
CA ILE A 138 11.26 -16.75 5.85
C ILE A 138 11.91 -17.99 6.45
N ASP A 139 11.10 -18.80 7.12
CA ASP A 139 11.46 -20.15 7.48
C ASP A 139 10.82 -21.15 6.51
N LEU A 140 11.63 -21.68 5.57
CA LEU A 140 11.17 -22.66 4.60
C LEU A 140 11.00 -24.06 5.20
N ALA A 141 11.63 -24.38 6.34
CA ALA A 141 11.49 -25.66 6.99
C ALA A 141 10.14 -25.79 7.70
N THR A 142 9.74 -24.73 8.41
CA THR A 142 8.43 -24.65 9.08
C THR A 142 7.35 -24.06 8.18
N ARG A 143 7.71 -23.54 7.00
CA ARG A 143 6.84 -22.87 6.04
C ARG A 143 6.10 -21.67 6.64
N VAL A 144 6.84 -20.82 7.32
CA VAL A 144 6.29 -19.62 7.97
C VAL A 144 7.04 -18.38 7.51
N LEU A 145 6.27 -17.36 7.12
CA LEU A 145 6.72 -15.99 7.02
C LEU A 145 6.42 -15.25 8.33
N THR A 146 7.43 -14.59 8.92
CA THR A 146 7.25 -13.66 10.04
C THR A 146 7.69 -12.27 9.63
N LEU A 147 6.81 -11.28 9.72
CA LEU A 147 7.05 -9.93 9.22
C LEU A 147 6.48 -8.86 10.14
N GLU A 148 7.29 -7.89 10.53
CA GLU A 148 6.82 -6.60 11.06
C GLU A 148 6.49 -5.67 9.87
N GLN A 149 5.21 -5.31 9.70
CA GLN A 149 4.78 -4.44 8.60
C GLN A 149 5.35 -3.03 8.71
N SER A 150 6.01 -2.53 7.66
CA SER A 150 6.69 -1.24 7.64
C SER A 150 5.80 -0.04 7.97
N LYS A 151 4.52 -0.06 7.60
CA LYS A 151 3.61 1.09 7.77
C LYS A 151 2.93 1.18 9.14
N ARG A 152 2.58 0.03 9.74
CA ARG A 152 1.79 -0.03 10.98
C ARG A 152 2.51 -0.70 12.15
N ARG A 153 3.70 -1.26 11.91
CA ARG A 153 4.45 -2.08 12.87
C ARG A 153 3.59 -3.20 13.48
N ALA A 154 2.73 -3.79 12.65
CA ALA A 154 1.98 -4.96 13.04
C ALA A 154 2.78 -6.20 12.67
N ASP A 155 2.95 -7.09 13.62
CA ASP A 155 3.54 -8.40 13.39
C ASP A 155 2.51 -9.31 12.76
N VAL A 156 2.91 -10.01 11.72
CA VAL A 156 2.11 -11.05 11.08
C VAL A 156 2.94 -12.31 10.93
N SER A 157 2.31 -13.46 11.15
CA SER A 157 2.88 -14.77 10.91
C SER A 157 1.98 -15.51 9.93
N LEU A 158 2.50 -15.83 8.75
CA LEU A 158 1.69 -16.30 7.62
C LEU A 158 2.25 -17.63 7.09
N PRO A 159 1.38 -18.60 6.73
CA PRO A 159 1.80 -19.82 6.09
C PRO A 159 2.31 -19.56 4.67
N ILE A 160 3.25 -20.37 4.23
CA ILE A 160 3.82 -20.35 2.88
C ILE A 160 3.20 -21.52 2.09
N SER A 161 2.52 -21.22 0.97
CA SER A 161 1.94 -22.21 0.07
C SER A 161 3.01 -23.10 -0.60
N ASP A 162 2.64 -24.26 -1.11
CA ASP A 162 3.57 -25.15 -1.81
C ASP A 162 4.16 -24.48 -3.06
N GLU A 163 3.37 -23.68 -3.77
CA GLU A 163 3.81 -22.90 -4.92
C GLU A 163 4.87 -21.89 -4.51
N LEU A 164 4.62 -21.12 -3.44
CA LEU A 164 5.60 -20.15 -2.95
C LEU A 164 6.85 -20.82 -2.39
N VAL A 165 6.74 -21.98 -1.71
CA VAL A 165 7.91 -22.76 -1.26
C VAL A 165 8.80 -23.11 -2.47
N THR A 166 8.19 -23.59 -3.55
CA THR A 166 8.91 -23.93 -4.78
C THR A 166 9.63 -22.73 -5.35
N MET A 167 8.93 -21.61 -5.52
CA MET A 167 9.49 -20.37 -6.07
C MET A 167 10.57 -19.77 -5.18
N LEU A 168 10.39 -19.79 -3.86
CA LEU A 168 11.38 -19.28 -2.90
C LEU A 168 12.64 -20.17 -2.84
N ASN A 169 12.52 -21.48 -3.00
CA ASN A 169 13.67 -22.38 -3.11
C ASN A 169 14.50 -22.07 -4.37
N GLU A 170 13.84 -21.89 -5.53
CA GLU A 170 14.54 -21.50 -6.76
C GLU A 170 15.18 -20.10 -6.60
N GLN A 171 14.47 -19.15 -6.03
CA GLN A 171 14.98 -17.82 -5.75
C GLN A 171 16.19 -17.82 -4.81
N ARG A 172 16.21 -18.73 -3.82
CA ARG A 172 17.32 -18.87 -2.87
C ARG A 172 18.59 -19.39 -3.51
N LYS A 173 18.49 -20.22 -4.54
CA LYS A 173 19.68 -20.65 -5.32
C LYS A 173 20.40 -19.47 -5.96
N ASP A 174 19.64 -18.51 -6.50
CA ASP A 174 20.19 -17.37 -7.23
C ASP A 174 20.54 -16.18 -6.30
N PHE A 175 19.80 -15.97 -5.23
CA PHE A 175 19.91 -14.78 -4.37
C PHE A 175 20.02 -15.06 -2.88
N GLY A 176 20.24 -16.31 -2.46
CA GLY A 176 20.35 -16.68 -1.04
C GLY A 176 21.64 -16.19 -0.37
N PHE A 177 22.62 -15.73 -1.13
CA PHE A 177 23.90 -15.22 -0.64
C PHE A 177 23.86 -13.74 -0.18
N GLN A 178 22.73 -13.07 -0.36
CA GLN A 178 22.51 -11.69 0.02
C GLN A 178 21.21 -11.54 0.84
N GLU A 179 20.94 -10.38 1.39
CA GLU A 179 19.93 -10.13 2.42
C GLU A 179 18.48 -10.26 1.94
N TYR A 180 18.19 -9.74 0.74
CA TYR A 180 16.80 -9.60 0.24
C TYR A 180 16.33 -10.82 -0.53
N VAL A 181 15.05 -11.19 -0.33
CA VAL A 181 14.42 -12.29 -1.08
C VAL A 181 14.33 -11.96 -2.57
N VAL A 182 13.95 -10.74 -2.90
CA VAL A 182 13.72 -10.27 -4.28
C VAL A 182 14.46 -8.97 -4.56
N PRO A 183 15.79 -9.00 -4.63
CA PRO A 183 16.58 -7.81 -4.92
C PRO A 183 16.38 -7.36 -6.36
N HIS A 184 16.80 -6.13 -6.65
CA HIS A 184 17.02 -5.72 -8.03
C HIS A 184 18.12 -6.61 -8.64
N PRO A 185 17.91 -7.20 -9.83
CA PRO A 185 18.86 -8.18 -10.38
C PRO A 185 20.26 -7.61 -10.67
N ASN A 186 20.35 -6.31 -10.91
CA ASN A 186 21.63 -5.63 -11.14
C ASN A 186 22.09 -4.93 -9.86
N PRO A 187 23.17 -5.38 -9.22
CA PRO A 187 23.70 -4.73 -8.02
C PRO A 187 24.26 -3.35 -8.33
N THR A 188 24.14 -2.43 -7.40
CA THR A 188 24.76 -1.10 -7.45
C THR A 188 26.05 -1.13 -6.62
N MET A 189 27.20 -0.84 -7.25
CA MET A 189 28.51 -0.93 -6.58
C MET A 189 28.74 -2.27 -5.87
N GLY A 190 28.33 -3.37 -6.47
CA GLY A 190 28.46 -4.72 -5.90
C GLY A 190 27.44 -5.06 -4.81
N LYS A 191 26.54 -4.15 -4.44
CA LYS A 191 25.52 -4.36 -3.41
C LYS A 191 24.16 -4.56 -4.03
N TYR A 192 23.47 -5.62 -3.60
CA TYR A 192 22.08 -5.87 -3.96
C TYR A 192 21.15 -5.00 -3.11
N GLU A 193 20.24 -4.31 -3.79
CA GLU A 193 19.26 -3.42 -3.16
C GLU A 193 17.83 -3.83 -3.57
N PRO A 194 16.82 -3.53 -2.75
CA PRO A 194 15.43 -3.75 -3.14
C PRO A 194 15.06 -2.91 -4.36
N TYR A 195 14.07 -3.36 -5.13
CA TYR A 195 13.49 -2.50 -6.18
C TYR A 195 13.05 -1.15 -5.62
N ALA A 196 13.44 -0.05 -6.26
CA ALA A 196 12.78 1.23 -6.05
C ALA A 196 11.30 1.12 -6.48
N MET A 197 10.36 1.70 -5.71
CA MET A 197 8.92 1.59 -5.99
C MET A 197 8.54 2.06 -7.40
N GLU A 198 9.19 3.12 -7.87
CA GLU A 198 8.97 3.64 -9.23
C GLU A 198 9.39 2.63 -10.30
N ARG A 199 10.55 1.98 -10.12
CA ARG A 199 11.04 0.96 -11.04
C ARG A 199 10.17 -0.29 -11.00
N LEU A 200 9.77 -0.77 -9.81
CA LEU A 200 8.82 -1.86 -9.65
C LEU A 200 7.51 -1.56 -10.41
N SER A 201 7.00 -0.35 -10.26
CA SER A 201 5.78 0.09 -10.95
C SER A 201 5.95 0.11 -12.47
N LYS A 202 7.10 0.58 -12.98
CA LYS A 202 7.39 0.60 -14.43
C LYS A 202 7.49 -0.79 -15.02
N VAL A 203 8.27 -1.68 -14.37
CA VAL A 203 8.44 -3.07 -14.83
C VAL A 203 7.11 -3.81 -14.73
N GLY A 204 6.40 -3.69 -13.61
CA GLY A 204 5.08 -4.30 -13.46
C GLY A 204 4.08 -3.84 -14.53
N ARG A 205 4.09 -2.56 -14.89
CA ARG A 205 3.25 -2.03 -15.99
C ARG A 205 3.63 -2.65 -17.34
N ARG A 206 4.94 -2.87 -17.56
CA ARG A 206 5.41 -3.55 -18.78
C ARG A 206 4.93 -4.99 -18.84
N VAL A 207 5.05 -5.74 -17.73
CA VAL A 207 4.55 -7.12 -17.63
C VAL A 207 3.03 -7.17 -17.85
N MET A 208 2.26 -6.27 -17.23
CA MET A 208 0.80 -6.17 -17.45
C MET A 208 0.44 -6.02 -18.93
N ARG A 209 1.13 -5.11 -19.63
CA ARG A 209 0.91 -4.91 -21.07
C ARG A 209 1.26 -6.16 -21.90
N LEU A 210 2.38 -6.80 -21.60
CA LEU A 210 2.80 -8.03 -22.27
C LEU A 210 1.84 -9.21 -21.99
N ALA A 211 1.19 -9.23 -20.83
CA ALA A 211 0.17 -10.20 -20.45
C ALA A 211 -1.24 -9.83 -20.96
N GLY A 212 -1.41 -8.72 -21.69
CA GLY A 212 -2.71 -8.27 -22.19
C GLY A 212 -3.71 -7.92 -21.09
N LEU A 213 -3.24 -7.38 -19.95
CA LEU A 213 -4.09 -7.05 -18.82
C LEU A 213 -4.74 -5.66 -18.97
N PRO A 214 -5.93 -5.45 -18.36
CA PRO A 214 -6.63 -4.18 -18.38
C PRO A 214 -5.77 -3.01 -17.87
N GLU A 215 -5.85 -1.85 -18.54
CA GLU A 215 -5.00 -0.69 -18.23
C GLU A 215 -5.28 -0.06 -16.86
N GLU A 216 -6.50 -0.21 -16.34
CA GLU A 216 -6.88 0.30 -15.02
C GLU A 216 -6.23 -0.44 -13.87
N LEU A 217 -5.76 -1.68 -14.05
CA LEU A 217 -5.12 -2.45 -12.99
C LEU A 217 -3.80 -1.79 -12.53
N ARG A 218 -3.52 -1.90 -11.24
CA ARG A 218 -2.27 -1.45 -10.60
C ARG A 218 -1.77 -2.53 -9.66
N LEU A 219 -0.47 -2.68 -9.53
CA LEU A 219 0.12 -3.62 -8.56
C LEU A 219 -0.33 -3.33 -7.12
N MET A 220 -0.55 -2.06 -6.79
CA MET A 220 -1.05 -1.67 -5.46
C MET A 220 -2.44 -2.20 -5.13
N ASP A 221 -3.20 -2.66 -6.12
CA ASP A 221 -4.54 -3.20 -5.92
C ASP A 221 -4.53 -4.66 -5.41
N LEU A 222 -3.39 -5.37 -5.51
CA LEU A 222 -3.28 -6.80 -5.15
C LEU A 222 -3.70 -7.09 -3.71
N ARG A 223 -3.23 -6.30 -2.74
CA ARG A 223 -3.67 -6.44 -1.35
C ARG A 223 -5.17 -6.20 -1.20
N ARG A 224 -5.73 -5.22 -1.91
CA ARG A 224 -7.18 -5.00 -1.96
C ARG A 224 -7.89 -6.21 -2.53
N THR A 225 -7.37 -6.77 -3.60
CA THR A 225 -7.92 -7.94 -4.27
C THR A 225 -8.02 -9.12 -3.31
N GLY A 226 -6.92 -9.52 -2.67
CA GLY A 226 -6.94 -10.64 -1.73
C GLY A 226 -7.84 -10.39 -0.51
N VAL A 227 -7.84 -9.18 0.04
CA VAL A 227 -8.74 -8.81 1.14
C VAL A 227 -10.21 -8.88 0.71
N THR A 228 -10.55 -8.39 -0.49
CA THR A 228 -11.92 -8.46 -1.01
C THR A 228 -12.34 -9.92 -1.23
N GLN A 229 -11.47 -10.76 -1.79
CA GLN A 229 -11.72 -12.19 -1.99
C GLN A 229 -11.96 -12.91 -0.67
N MET A 230 -11.18 -12.63 0.39
CA MET A 230 -11.43 -13.21 1.72
C MET A 230 -12.79 -12.80 2.28
N ILE A 231 -13.19 -11.54 2.11
CA ILE A 231 -14.50 -11.06 2.55
C ILE A 231 -15.62 -11.76 1.78
N ASP A 232 -15.51 -11.84 0.46
CA ASP A 232 -16.50 -12.47 -0.41
C ASP A 232 -16.60 -14.00 -0.14
N SER A 233 -15.51 -14.62 0.31
CA SER A 233 -15.48 -16.02 0.75
C SER A 233 -16.01 -16.22 2.18
N GLY A 234 -16.45 -15.17 2.88
CA GLY A 234 -17.01 -15.29 4.23
C GLY A 234 -15.97 -15.50 5.33
N VAL A 235 -14.69 -15.20 5.11
CA VAL A 235 -13.63 -15.31 6.12
C VAL A 235 -13.97 -14.43 7.33
N PRO A 236 -13.96 -14.95 8.57
CA PRO A 236 -14.23 -14.16 9.77
C PRO A 236 -13.28 -12.97 9.90
N MET A 237 -13.81 -11.82 10.32
CA MET A 237 -13.07 -10.57 10.41
C MET A 237 -11.77 -10.69 11.23
N GLY A 238 -11.78 -11.44 12.33
CA GLY A 238 -10.58 -11.68 13.15
C GLY A 238 -9.47 -12.39 12.37
N GLN A 239 -9.81 -13.43 11.60
CA GLN A 239 -8.85 -14.16 10.76
C GLN A 239 -8.31 -13.28 9.64
N LEU A 240 -9.18 -12.49 8.98
CA LEU A 240 -8.76 -11.53 7.97
C LEU A 240 -7.80 -10.48 8.55
N MET A 241 -8.06 -10.00 9.77
CA MET A 241 -7.17 -9.06 10.44
C MET A 241 -5.83 -9.69 10.80
N SER A 242 -5.79 -10.96 11.18
CA SER A 242 -4.54 -11.71 11.44
C SER A 242 -3.66 -11.82 10.19
N VAL A 243 -4.26 -12.07 9.01
CA VAL A 243 -3.54 -12.09 7.73
C VAL A 243 -3.04 -10.69 7.35
N THR A 244 -3.89 -9.70 7.49
CA THR A 244 -3.62 -8.36 6.94
C THR A 244 -2.88 -7.43 7.89
N GLY A 245 -2.75 -7.77 9.17
CA GLY A 245 -2.17 -6.89 10.20
C GLY A 245 -2.97 -5.62 10.43
N HIS A 246 -4.30 -5.66 10.28
CA HIS A 246 -5.16 -4.53 10.60
C HIS A 246 -5.53 -4.52 12.09
N ASN A 247 -5.12 -3.50 12.84
CA ASN A 247 -5.43 -3.36 14.27
C ASN A 247 -6.83 -2.80 14.53
N ASN A 248 -7.54 -2.34 13.50
CA ASN A 248 -8.86 -1.74 13.64
C ASN A 248 -9.77 -2.14 12.49
N VAL A 249 -10.98 -2.60 12.80
CA VAL A 249 -12.01 -2.99 11.84
C VAL A 249 -12.37 -1.84 10.88
N SER A 250 -12.33 -0.58 11.34
CA SER A 250 -12.57 0.58 10.48
C SER A 250 -11.59 0.67 9.29
N SER A 251 -10.41 0.10 9.44
CA SER A 251 -9.40 0.02 8.36
C SER A 251 -9.74 -1.01 7.29
N VAL A 252 -10.65 -1.95 7.59
CA VAL A 252 -11.12 -2.97 6.65
C VAL A 252 -12.37 -2.49 5.89
N LYS A 253 -13.15 -1.54 6.46
CA LYS A 253 -14.35 -0.98 5.83
C LYS A 253 -14.18 -0.60 4.34
N PRO A 254 -13.06 -0.01 3.88
CA PRO A 254 -12.87 0.33 2.47
C PRO A 254 -12.86 -0.87 1.52
N TYR A 255 -12.66 -2.07 2.03
CA TYR A 255 -12.65 -3.32 1.26
C TYR A 255 -14.01 -4.05 1.30
N MET A 256 -14.83 -3.72 2.32
CA MET A 256 -16.18 -4.29 2.43
C MET A 256 -17.06 -3.69 1.33
N LYS A 257 -17.49 -4.53 0.41
CA LYS A 257 -18.47 -4.19 -0.61
C LYS A 257 -19.78 -4.88 -0.22
N HIS A 258 -20.90 -4.19 -0.41
CA HIS A 258 -22.21 -4.83 -0.39
C HIS A 258 -22.40 -5.52 -1.75
N THR A 259 -21.78 -6.69 -1.93
CA THR A 259 -21.90 -7.48 -3.15
C THR A 259 -23.04 -8.48 -2.99
N TYR A 260 -23.64 -8.87 -4.14
CA TYR A 260 -24.63 -9.96 -4.16
C TYR A 260 -24.03 -11.25 -3.57
N ASP A 261 -22.78 -11.58 -3.91
CA ASP A 261 -22.11 -12.80 -3.45
C ASP A 261 -21.93 -12.82 -1.93
N SER A 262 -21.52 -11.70 -1.35
CA SER A 262 -21.41 -11.56 0.13
C SER A 262 -22.77 -11.73 0.81
N ALA A 263 -23.84 -11.16 0.27
CA ALA A 263 -25.19 -11.32 0.79
C ALA A 263 -25.70 -12.77 0.62
N ASN A 264 -25.48 -13.36 -0.54
CA ASN A 264 -25.87 -14.74 -0.84
C ASN A 264 -25.15 -15.74 0.08
N ASN A 265 -23.86 -15.59 0.26
CA ASN A 265 -23.07 -16.42 1.19
C ASN A 265 -23.59 -16.31 2.63
N ALA A 266 -23.87 -15.10 3.12
CA ALA A 266 -24.42 -14.90 4.45
C ALA A 266 -25.78 -15.59 4.66
N LEU A 267 -26.68 -15.46 3.67
CA LEU A 267 -28.00 -16.12 3.72
C LEU A 267 -27.89 -17.63 3.62
N THR A 268 -27.01 -18.15 2.79
CA THR A 268 -26.75 -19.59 2.64
C THR A 268 -26.22 -20.18 3.96
N GLN A 269 -25.21 -19.56 4.57
CA GLN A 269 -24.68 -20.02 5.86
C GLN A 269 -25.72 -19.98 6.97
N ARG A 270 -26.54 -18.92 7.02
CA ARG A 270 -27.66 -18.83 7.97
C ARG A 270 -28.63 -20.00 7.79
N ASN A 271 -29.03 -20.29 6.56
CA ASN A 271 -30.00 -21.35 6.27
C ASN A 271 -29.48 -22.74 6.63
N ILE A 272 -28.21 -23.05 6.34
CA ILE A 272 -27.55 -24.27 6.74
C ILE A 272 -27.62 -24.44 8.28
N ARG A 273 -27.27 -23.38 9.01
CA ARG A 273 -27.25 -23.41 10.49
C ARG A 273 -28.68 -23.58 11.08
N VAL A 274 -29.67 -22.94 10.51
CA VAL A 274 -31.07 -23.08 10.97
C VAL A 274 -31.56 -24.49 10.74
N GLN A 275 -31.28 -25.11 9.58
CA GLN A 275 -31.69 -26.48 9.25
C GLN A 275 -30.96 -27.54 10.09
N SER A 276 -29.71 -27.30 10.50
CA SER A 276 -28.96 -28.23 11.36
C SER A 276 -29.35 -28.12 12.85
N SER A 277 -30.20 -27.16 13.21
CA SER A 277 -30.68 -26.96 14.60
C SER A 277 -32.12 -27.48 14.79
N THR A 278 -32.73 -28.04 13.76
CA THR A 278 -34.02 -28.72 13.75
C THR A 278 -33.81 -30.21 13.65
#